data_75cbc36b3f8fde98900dc87c6acf3fc2
#
_entry.id   75cbc36b3f8fde98900dc87c6acf3fc2
#
_cell.length_a   1.000
_cell.length_b   1.000
_cell.length_c   1.000
_cell.angle_alpha   90.00
_cell.angle_beta   90.00
_cell.angle_gamma   90.00
#
_symmetry.space_group_name_H-M   'P 1'
#
loop_
_entity.id
_entity.type
_entity.pdbx_description
1 polymer ?
#
loop_
_entity_poly.entity_id
_entity_poly.type
_entity_poly.pdbx_seq_one_letter_code
_entity_poly.pdbx_strand_id
1 'polypeptide(L)'
;MKKTLALIVCGALMLPVAGCSNTVSVSENIESQTTSAAETETAPSEGAAADNSDDQFVSAYPAFAVTSESLEGNIWIEACSNTEDGQNASPELSWEPIDGATVYVIYMVDINANNFLHWKSADVTETNLPQGWAPSSDYVGPYPPSGQTHQYNIYVFALRAPVERVKGSINTPAAKIQEFMDSLDTDAEGNTGNIVAVGRITGNYTAK
;
A
#
# COMPACT_ATOMS: atom_id res chain seq x y z
N MET A 1 -14.35 -27.85 -41.00
CA MET A 1 -13.20 -28.64 -41.53
C MET A 1 -12.41 -29.13 -40.32
N LYS A 2 -12.21 -30.42 -40.30
CA LYS A 2 -11.62 -31.27 -39.26
C LYS A 2 -10.08 -31.20 -39.30
N LYS A 3 -9.51 -31.66 -38.15
CA LYS A 3 -8.14 -32.26 -37.98
C LYS A 3 -7.18 -31.36 -37.19
N THR A 4 -6.33 -31.80 -36.26
CA THR A 4 -6.08 -33.14 -35.70
C THR A 4 -5.23 -32.97 -34.43
N LEU A 5 -5.49 -33.85 -33.48
CA LEU A 5 -4.79 -34.16 -32.25
C LEU A 5 -3.37 -34.71 -32.53
N ALA A 6 -2.36 -34.34 -31.75
CA ALA A 6 -1.13 -35.12 -31.62
C ALA A 6 -0.68 -35.20 -30.16
N LEU A 7 -0.82 -36.40 -29.61
CA LEU A 7 -0.35 -36.87 -28.32
C LEU A 7 1.02 -37.51 -28.54
N ILE A 8 2.05 -37.15 -27.76
CA ILE A 8 3.29 -37.93 -27.63
C ILE A 8 3.56 -38.19 -26.18
N VAL A 9 3.48 -39.48 -25.82
CA VAL A 9 3.88 -40.12 -24.56
C VAL A 9 5.21 -40.83 -24.83
N CYS A 10 6.16 -40.77 -23.95
CA CYS A 10 7.24 -41.74 -23.61
C CYS A 10 8.28 -41.03 -22.74
N GLY A 11 8.84 -41.54 -21.69
CA GLY A 11 8.85 -42.82 -21.04
C GLY A 11 9.82 -42.80 -19.89
N ALA A 12 9.54 -43.53 -18.86
CA ALA A 12 10.30 -43.65 -17.62
C ALA A 12 11.65 -44.36 -17.85
N LEU A 13 12.65 -43.98 -17.05
CA LEU A 13 13.76 -44.91 -16.72
C LEU A 13 14.19 -44.72 -15.26
N MET A 14 13.87 -45.70 -14.43
CA MET A 14 14.45 -45.92 -13.10
C MET A 14 15.73 -46.73 -13.24
N LEU A 15 16.74 -46.46 -12.40
CA LEU A 15 17.69 -47.47 -11.89
C LEU A 15 18.23 -47.05 -10.50
N PRO A 16 18.31 -47.98 -9.53
CA PRO A 16 18.86 -47.74 -8.19
C PRO A 16 20.31 -48.20 -8.11
N VAL A 17 21.11 -47.56 -7.25
CA VAL A 17 22.37 -48.17 -6.74
C VAL A 17 22.38 -48.07 -5.23
N ALA A 18 22.45 -49.21 -4.61
CA ALA A 18 22.75 -49.43 -3.20
C ALA A 18 24.26 -49.60 -2.99
N GLY A 19 24.76 -49.22 -1.82
CA GLY A 19 26.15 -49.62 -1.44
C GLY A 19 26.63 -48.99 -0.14
N CYS A 20 26.42 -49.75 0.94
CA CYS A 20 27.25 -50.10 2.11
C CYS A 20 28.01 -49.08 2.97
N SER A 21 27.61 -49.14 4.20
CA SER A 21 28.30 -49.10 5.52
C SER A 21 29.81 -48.84 5.58
N ASN A 22 30.22 -47.94 6.47
CA ASN A 22 31.21 -48.31 7.50
C ASN A 22 31.09 -47.37 8.72
N THR A 23 30.94 -48.00 9.89
CA THR A 23 31.02 -47.41 11.22
C THR A 23 32.47 -47.24 11.63
N VAL A 24 32.87 -46.10 12.15
CA VAL A 24 33.96 -45.96 13.12
C VAL A 24 33.58 -44.85 14.12
N SER A 25 33.44 -45.25 15.36
CA SER A 25 33.35 -44.41 16.54
C SER A 25 34.74 -43.93 16.95
N VAL A 26 34.94 -42.64 17.15
CA VAL A 26 35.92 -42.08 18.06
C VAL A 26 35.35 -40.83 18.71
N SER A 27 35.30 -40.87 20.03
CA SER A 27 35.04 -39.74 20.91
C SER A 27 36.26 -38.84 20.94
N GLU A 28 36.06 -37.53 20.77
CA GLU A 28 36.88 -36.55 21.46
C GLU A 28 36.13 -35.22 21.57
N ASN A 29 36.09 -34.73 22.79
CA ASN A 29 35.47 -33.56 23.31
C ASN A 29 36.32 -32.34 22.94
N ILE A 30 35.78 -31.36 22.20
CA ILE A 30 36.37 -30.03 22.15
C ILE A 30 35.22 -29.00 22.25
N GLU A 31 35.18 -28.32 23.39
CA GLU A 31 34.44 -27.08 23.58
C GLU A 31 34.87 -26.08 22.51
N SER A 32 33.91 -25.65 21.70
CA SER A 32 34.04 -24.45 20.91
C SER A 32 32.81 -23.58 21.16
N GLN A 33 33.06 -22.47 21.80
CA GLN A 33 32.12 -21.40 22.02
C GLN A 33 31.58 -20.92 20.67
N THR A 34 30.31 -21.19 20.42
CA THR A 34 29.56 -20.58 19.32
C THR A 34 28.95 -19.29 19.86
N THR A 35 29.51 -18.17 19.50
CA THR A 35 28.87 -16.86 19.63
C THR A 35 27.63 -16.87 18.75
N SER A 36 26.49 -17.05 19.39
CA SER A 36 25.17 -16.82 18.77
C SER A 36 25.04 -15.33 18.51
N ALA A 37 25.18 -14.94 17.25
CA ALA A 37 24.65 -13.66 16.80
C ALA A 37 23.12 -13.75 16.92
N ALA A 38 22.57 -13.07 17.90
CA ALA A 38 21.14 -12.85 17.98
C ALA A 38 20.76 -11.93 16.80
N GLU A 39 20.17 -12.49 15.76
CA GLU A 39 19.33 -11.74 14.85
C GLU A 39 18.17 -11.21 15.68
N THR A 40 18.18 -9.92 15.93
CA THR A 40 17.03 -9.21 16.49
C THR A 40 16.00 -9.16 15.37
N GLU A 41 15.14 -10.16 15.28
CA GLU A 41 13.86 -10.00 14.60
C GLU A 41 13.14 -8.86 15.32
N THR A 42 13.12 -7.69 14.67
CA THR A 42 12.24 -6.61 15.04
C THR A 42 10.82 -7.10 14.75
N ALA A 43 10.13 -7.57 15.78
CA ALA A 43 8.71 -7.86 15.68
C ALA A 43 8.00 -6.63 15.11
N PRO A 44 7.07 -6.80 14.16
CA PRO A 44 6.27 -5.68 13.68
C PRO A 44 5.59 -5.08 14.91
N SER A 45 5.74 -3.76 15.07
CA SER A 45 5.02 -2.97 16.06
C SER A 45 3.54 -3.33 15.92
N GLU A 46 2.91 -3.86 16.97
CA GLU A 46 1.46 -3.97 17.02
C GLU A 46 0.91 -2.56 16.79
N GLY A 47 0.42 -2.32 15.57
CA GLY A 47 -0.14 -1.05 15.17
C GLY A 47 -1.31 -0.73 16.09
N ALA A 48 -1.34 0.51 16.59
CA ALA A 48 -2.54 1.01 17.25
C ALA A 48 -3.75 0.71 16.35
N ALA A 49 -4.86 0.27 16.95
CA ALA A 49 -6.08 -0.02 16.20
C ALA A 49 -6.40 1.20 15.32
N ALA A 50 -6.66 0.94 14.03
CA ALA A 50 -6.99 2.01 13.09
C ALA A 50 -8.23 2.76 13.59
N ASP A 51 -8.15 4.07 13.63
CA ASP A 51 -9.22 4.95 14.13
C ASP A 51 -9.34 6.17 13.23
N ASN A 52 -10.56 6.44 12.80
CA ASN A 52 -10.92 7.61 12.00
C ASN A 52 -11.72 8.65 12.80
N SER A 53 -11.96 8.44 14.10
CA SER A 53 -12.88 9.26 14.90
C SER A 53 -12.48 10.73 15.01
N ASP A 54 -11.20 11.03 14.84
CA ASP A 54 -10.64 12.38 14.87
C ASP A 54 -10.58 13.05 13.50
N ASP A 55 -10.93 12.33 12.42
CA ASP A 55 -10.84 12.87 11.06
C ASP A 55 -12.14 13.53 10.62
N GLN A 56 -12.02 14.75 10.07
CA GLN A 56 -13.17 15.55 9.69
C GLN A 56 -13.94 15.00 8.48
N PHE A 57 -13.33 14.14 7.65
CA PHE A 57 -13.92 13.66 6.40
C PHE A 57 -14.48 12.24 6.51
N VAL A 58 -13.84 11.36 7.28
CA VAL A 58 -14.11 9.92 7.25
C VAL A 58 -14.48 9.31 8.61
N SER A 59 -14.71 10.14 9.64
CA SER A 59 -15.06 9.67 11.01
C SER A 59 -16.32 8.81 11.09
N ALA A 60 -17.19 8.86 10.09
CA ALA A 60 -18.42 8.05 10.05
C ALA A 60 -18.21 6.62 9.55
N TYR A 61 -17.04 6.30 8.97
CA TYR A 61 -16.76 5.00 8.36
C TYR A 61 -15.91 4.12 9.25
N PRO A 62 -16.10 2.78 9.22
CA PRO A 62 -15.19 1.84 9.84
C PRO A 62 -13.74 2.08 9.37
N ALA A 63 -12.78 1.97 10.28
CA ALA A 63 -11.37 2.18 9.98
C ALA A 63 -10.64 0.87 9.71
N PHE A 64 -9.61 0.90 8.85
CA PHE A 64 -8.62 -0.18 8.73
C PHE A 64 -7.20 0.39 8.67
N ALA A 65 -6.21 -0.44 9.03
CA ALA A 65 -4.82 -0.03 9.06
C ALA A 65 -4.24 0.07 7.65
N VAL A 66 -3.56 1.18 7.37
CA VAL A 66 -2.69 1.37 6.20
C VAL A 66 -1.29 1.67 6.72
N THR A 67 -0.30 1.02 6.16
CA THR A 67 1.12 1.21 6.47
C THR A 67 1.87 1.74 5.27
N SER A 68 3.05 2.31 5.50
CA SER A 68 3.93 2.78 4.44
C SER A 68 5.39 2.73 4.88
N GLU A 69 6.23 2.06 4.10
CA GLU A 69 7.70 2.14 4.24
C GLU A 69 8.25 3.49 3.78
N SER A 70 7.45 4.28 3.05
CA SER A 70 7.80 5.64 2.63
C SER A 70 7.53 6.69 3.73
N LEU A 71 7.15 6.27 4.94
CA LEU A 71 6.90 7.14 6.07
C LEU A 71 7.89 6.81 7.22
N GLU A 72 8.87 7.68 7.43
CA GLU A 72 9.84 7.55 8.52
C GLU A 72 9.33 8.31 9.76
N GLY A 73 8.80 7.56 10.74
CA GLY A 73 8.06 8.15 11.87
C GLY A 73 6.79 8.81 11.37
N ASN A 74 6.79 10.14 11.27
CA ASN A 74 5.67 10.92 10.72
C ASN A 74 6.09 11.82 9.54
N ILE A 75 7.20 11.52 8.88
CA ILE A 75 7.76 12.33 7.78
C ILE A 75 7.78 11.50 6.51
N TRP A 76 7.17 11.99 5.45
CA TRP A 76 7.30 11.41 4.11
C TRP A 76 8.72 11.55 3.60
N ILE A 77 9.32 10.46 3.09
CA ILE A 77 10.68 10.47 2.54
C ILE A 77 10.80 11.41 1.34
N GLU A 78 12.00 11.93 1.13
CA GLU A 78 12.30 12.90 0.05
C GLU A 78 11.88 12.40 -1.34
N ALA A 79 12.05 11.11 -1.62
CA ALA A 79 11.70 10.51 -2.90
C ALA A 79 10.21 10.72 -3.28
N CYS A 80 9.32 10.87 -2.29
CA CYS A 80 7.90 11.11 -2.55
C CYS A 80 7.61 12.55 -2.97
N SER A 81 8.52 13.50 -2.74
CA SER A 81 8.28 14.92 -3.00
C SER A 81 8.41 15.29 -4.48
N ASN A 82 7.73 16.37 -4.86
CA ASN A 82 7.88 17.03 -6.17
C ASN A 82 8.74 18.29 -6.04
N THR A 83 9.87 18.16 -5.35
CA THR A 83 10.91 19.17 -5.20
C THR A 83 12.12 18.85 -6.08
N GLU A 84 13.12 19.73 -6.09
CA GLU A 84 14.36 19.51 -6.86
C GLU A 84 15.12 18.25 -6.40
N ASP A 85 15.08 17.95 -5.09
CA ASP A 85 15.73 16.79 -4.48
C ASP A 85 14.85 15.53 -4.53
N GLY A 86 13.55 15.66 -4.84
CA GLY A 86 12.58 14.57 -4.88
C GLY A 86 12.56 13.80 -6.19
N GLN A 87 11.79 12.70 -6.20
CA GLN A 87 11.61 11.87 -7.39
C GLN A 87 10.17 11.91 -7.92
N ASN A 88 9.26 12.62 -7.21
CA ASN A 88 7.83 12.62 -7.50
C ASN A 88 7.25 11.19 -7.58
N ALA A 89 7.77 10.28 -6.75
CA ALA A 89 7.32 8.90 -6.66
C ALA A 89 6.21 8.78 -5.62
N SER A 90 5.07 8.15 -5.97
CA SER A 90 4.03 7.91 -4.99
C SER A 90 4.57 7.07 -3.82
N PRO A 91 4.13 7.30 -2.58
CA PRO A 91 4.52 6.47 -1.45
C PRO A 91 4.20 4.99 -1.69
N GLU A 92 5.01 4.11 -1.11
CA GLU A 92 4.60 2.72 -0.89
C GLU A 92 3.39 2.72 0.06
N LEU A 93 2.41 1.85 -0.21
CA LEU A 93 1.26 1.64 0.67
C LEU A 93 0.95 0.15 0.79
N SER A 94 0.64 -0.30 2.00
CA SER A 94 0.21 -1.66 2.25
C SER A 94 -0.95 -1.73 3.24
N TRP A 95 -1.91 -2.63 2.99
CA TRP A 95 -3.04 -2.93 3.89
C TRP A 95 -3.54 -4.35 3.67
N GLU A 96 -4.25 -4.89 4.66
CA GLU A 96 -4.91 -6.18 4.51
C GLU A 96 -6.19 -6.06 3.67
N PRO A 97 -6.53 -7.05 2.82
CA PRO A 97 -7.78 -7.05 2.07
C PRO A 97 -9.00 -6.90 3.00
N ILE A 98 -9.95 -6.05 2.60
CA ILE A 98 -11.15 -5.77 3.39
C ILE A 98 -12.31 -6.62 2.91
N ASP A 99 -12.91 -7.38 3.81
CA ASP A 99 -14.06 -8.22 3.52
C ASP A 99 -15.23 -7.40 2.94
N GLY A 100 -15.74 -7.84 1.80
CA GLY A 100 -16.82 -7.15 1.09
C GLY A 100 -16.37 -6.00 0.20
N ALA A 101 -15.07 -5.68 0.15
CA ALA A 101 -14.52 -4.76 -0.85
C ALA A 101 -14.03 -5.53 -2.08
N THR A 102 -14.22 -4.96 -3.26
CA THR A 102 -13.72 -5.51 -4.52
C THR A 102 -12.72 -4.59 -5.20
N VAL A 103 -12.69 -3.32 -4.80
CA VAL A 103 -11.88 -2.27 -5.42
C VAL A 103 -11.58 -1.18 -4.39
N TYR A 104 -10.48 -0.45 -4.59
CA TYR A 104 -10.11 0.66 -3.73
C TYR A 104 -9.96 1.96 -4.53
N VAL A 105 -10.18 3.08 -3.85
CA VAL A 105 -9.89 4.43 -4.36
C VAL A 105 -8.93 5.11 -3.39
N ILE A 106 -7.93 5.80 -3.93
CA ILE A 106 -6.92 6.50 -3.14
C ILE A 106 -7.04 8.01 -3.38
N TYR A 107 -7.05 8.75 -2.28
CA TYR A 107 -6.84 10.20 -2.27
C TYR A 107 -5.68 10.57 -1.36
N MET A 108 -4.79 11.47 -1.80
CA MET A 108 -3.82 12.16 -0.93
C MET A 108 -4.11 13.66 -0.95
N VAL A 109 -4.23 14.24 0.23
CA VAL A 109 -4.70 15.60 0.43
C VAL A 109 -3.73 16.37 1.34
N ASP A 110 -3.28 17.54 0.89
CA ASP A 110 -2.58 18.53 1.72
C ASP A 110 -3.63 19.36 2.46
N ILE A 111 -3.77 19.11 3.76
CA ILE A 111 -4.78 19.80 4.59
C ILE A 111 -4.40 21.25 4.90
N ASN A 112 -3.13 21.66 4.75
CA ASN A 112 -2.66 23.01 4.96
C ASN A 112 -2.84 23.92 3.74
N ALA A 113 -3.10 23.33 2.57
CA ALA A 113 -3.23 24.04 1.28
C ALA A 113 -4.65 23.97 0.70
N ASN A 114 -5.69 24.23 1.51
CA ASN A 114 -7.08 24.17 1.10
C ASN A 114 -7.46 22.81 0.47
N ASN A 115 -7.05 21.74 1.13
CA ASN A 115 -7.24 20.35 0.70
C ASN A 115 -6.69 20.09 -0.71
N PHE A 116 -5.50 20.59 -1.01
CA PHE A 116 -4.87 20.38 -2.30
C PHE A 116 -4.72 18.90 -2.61
N LEU A 117 -5.18 18.48 -3.78
CA LEU A 117 -5.24 17.08 -4.16
C LEU A 117 -3.94 16.64 -4.84
N HIS A 118 -3.19 15.80 -4.15
CA HIS A 118 -1.88 15.29 -4.57
C HIS A 118 -1.95 13.93 -5.28
N TRP A 119 -2.87 13.07 -4.86
CA TRP A 119 -3.03 11.73 -5.43
C TRP A 119 -4.51 11.41 -5.60
N LYS A 120 -4.83 10.81 -6.75
CA LYS A 120 -6.17 10.29 -7.03
C LYS A 120 -6.05 9.08 -7.95
N SER A 121 -6.23 7.86 -7.41
CA SER A 121 -6.32 6.65 -8.20
C SER A 121 -7.64 5.93 -7.99
N ALA A 122 -8.18 5.39 -9.06
CA ALA A 122 -9.41 4.61 -9.09
C ALA A 122 -9.12 3.15 -9.43
N ASP A 123 -10.09 2.29 -9.18
CA ASP A 123 -10.08 0.87 -9.60
C ASP A 123 -8.83 0.09 -9.16
N VAL A 124 -8.28 0.47 -8.00
CA VAL A 124 -7.13 -0.20 -7.41
C VAL A 124 -7.59 -1.56 -6.86
N THR A 125 -6.92 -2.63 -7.24
CA THR A 125 -7.25 -4.01 -6.81
C THR A 125 -6.14 -4.64 -5.97
N GLU A 126 -4.94 -4.11 -6.07
CA GLU A 126 -3.80 -4.51 -5.24
C GLU A 126 -3.88 -3.87 -3.85
N THR A 127 -3.37 -4.56 -2.85
CA THR A 127 -3.29 -4.09 -1.46
C THR A 127 -1.85 -3.87 -0.98
N ASN A 128 -0.90 -4.02 -1.89
CA ASN A 128 0.51 -3.69 -1.71
C ASN A 128 0.98 -2.92 -2.95
N LEU A 129 1.18 -1.63 -2.80
CA LEU A 129 1.56 -0.71 -3.87
C LEU A 129 3.01 -0.29 -3.64
N PRO A 130 3.96 -0.71 -4.47
CA PRO A 130 5.35 -0.29 -4.30
C PRO A 130 5.51 1.22 -4.49
N GLN A 131 6.57 1.79 -3.95
CA GLN A 131 6.90 3.20 -4.20
C GLN A 131 6.97 3.49 -5.70
N GLY A 132 6.35 4.58 -6.13
CA GLY A 132 6.26 4.96 -7.54
C GLY A 132 5.21 4.20 -8.35
N TRP A 133 4.30 3.47 -7.70
CA TRP A 133 3.22 2.73 -8.36
C TRP A 133 2.28 3.63 -9.16
N ALA A 134 1.90 4.79 -8.62
CA ALA A 134 0.97 5.68 -9.29
C ALA A 134 1.63 6.37 -10.49
N PRO A 135 0.96 6.40 -11.66
CA PRO A 135 1.44 7.17 -12.80
C PRO A 135 1.40 8.68 -12.52
N SER A 136 2.20 9.45 -13.25
CA SER A 136 2.26 10.92 -13.10
C SER A 136 0.96 11.64 -13.45
N SER A 137 0.00 10.96 -14.10
CA SER A 137 -1.37 11.46 -14.30
C SER A 137 -2.19 11.45 -13.02
N ASP A 138 -1.82 10.64 -12.03
CA ASP A 138 -2.59 10.37 -10.83
C ASP A 138 -1.93 10.92 -9.57
N TYR A 139 -0.62 11.21 -9.61
CA TYR A 139 0.17 11.64 -8.47
C TYR A 139 1.04 12.85 -8.78
N VAL A 140 1.06 13.79 -7.83
CA VAL A 140 2.04 14.88 -7.70
C VAL A 140 2.46 14.94 -6.23
N GLY A 141 3.75 14.81 -5.97
CA GLY A 141 4.30 14.74 -4.62
C GLY A 141 4.17 16.04 -3.83
N PRO A 142 4.45 16.00 -2.53
CA PRO A 142 4.57 17.18 -1.68
C PRO A 142 5.54 18.23 -2.25
N TYR A 143 5.12 19.50 -2.25
CA TYR A 143 5.97 20.65 -2.61
C TYR A 143 5.49 21.92 -1.90
N PRO A 144 5.46 21.94 -0.55
CA PRO A 144 5.06 23.15 0.18
C PRO A 144 6.07 24.27 -0.05
N PRO A 145 5.75 25.54 0.25
CA PRO A 145 6.71 26.64 0.20
C PRO A 145 7.96 26.35 1.04
N SER A 146 9.13 26.80 0.58
CA SER A 146 10.41 26.56 1.25
C SER A 146 10.35 26.91 2.74
N GLY A 147 10.85 26.02 3.58
CA GLY A 147 10.86 26.12 5.04
C GLY A 147 9.50 25.86 5.71
N GLN A 148 8.45 25.57 4.96
CA GLN A 148 7.14 25.24 5.52
C GLN A 148 6.95 23.73 5.62
N THR A 149 6.28 23.31 6.70
CA THR A 149 5.87 21.92 6.92
C THR A 149 4.39 21.82 6.69
N HIS A 150 3.98 20.96 5.76
CA HIS A 150 2.57 20.64 5.52
C HIS A 150 2.28 19.20 5.92
N GLN A 151 1.03 18.94 6.29
CA GLN A 151 0.50 17.62 6.61
C GLN A 151 -0.28 17.06 5.41
N TYR A 152 0.01 15.82 5.08
CA TYR A 152 -0.59 15.09 3.97
C TYR A 152 -1.29 13.86 4.52
N ASN A 153 -2.60 13.77 4.29
CA ASN A 153 -3.40 12.62 4.63
C ASN A 153 -3.65 11.78 3.38
N ILE A 154 -3.33 10.48 3.44
CA ILE A 154 -3.72 9.52 2.41
C ILE A 154 -4.92 8.75 2.94
N TYR A 155 -5.97 8.69 2.13
CA TYR A 155 -7.20 7.93 2.37
C TYR A 155 -7.30 6.81 1.35
N VAL A 156 -7.52 5.59 1.84
CA VAL A 156 -7.77 4.40 1.04
C VAL A 156 -9.21 3.97 1.30
N PHE A 157 -10.08 4.18 0.32
CA PHE A 157 -11.49 3.79 0.42
C PHE A 157 -11.66 2.38 -0.10
N ALA A 158 -12.13 1.48 0.74
CA ALA A 158 -12.52 0.11 0.37
C ALA A 158 -13.98 0.12 -0.11
N LEU A 159 -14.22 -0.23 -1.37
CA LEU A 159 -15.54 -0.13 -2.03
C LEU A 159 -16.07 -1.51 -2.42
N ARG A 160 -17.40 -1.69 -2.33
CA ARG A 160 -18.08 -2.92 -2.78
C ARG A 160 -18.03 -3.10 -4.29
N ALA A 161 -18.10 -2.00 -5.03
CA ALA A 161 -18.11 -1.98 -6.48
C ALA A 161 -17.42 -0.69 -7.01
N PRO A 162 -16.95 -0.69 -8.26
CA PRO A 162 -16.44 0.50 -8.88
C PRO A 162 -17.48 1.64 -8.90
N VAL A 163 -16.99 2.88 -8.85
CA VAL A 163 -17.83 4.08 -9.07
C VAL A 163 -17.79 4.49 -10.54
N GLU A 164 -18.82 5.18 -11.03
CA GLU A 164 -18.82 5.69 -12.41
C GLU A 164 -17.61 6.60 -12.68
N ARG A 165 -17.26 7.42 -11.68
CA ARG A 165 -16.14 8.36 -11.80
C ARG A 165 -15.66 8.82 -10.44
N VAL A 166 -14.35 8.73 -10.21
CA VAL A 166 -13.67 9.35 -9.06
C VAL A 166 -13.47 10.85 -9.34
N LYS A 167 -14.07 11.70 -8.51
CA LYS A 167 -14.07 13.17 -8.67
C LYS A 167 -12.74 13.79 -8.25
N GLY A 168 -12.56 15.05 -8.66
CA GLY A 168 -11.37 15.85 -8.38
C GLY A 168 -10.31 15.81 -9.49
N SER A 169 -9.43 16.79 -9.46
CA SER A 169 -8.25 16.86 -10.33
C SER A 169 -7.02 17.01 -9.45
N ILE A 170 -5.99 16.19 -9.69
CA ILE A 170 -4.73 16.35 -8.98
C ILE A 170 -4.08 17.70 -9.32
N ASN A 171 -3.15 18.13 -8.47
CA ASN A 171 -2.41 19.38 -8.63
C ASN A 171 -3.32 20.64 -8.57
N THR A 172 -4.41 20.55 -7.81
CA THR A 172 -5.36 21.67 -7.62
C THR A 172 -5.95 21.66 -6.19
N PRO A 173 -6.29 22.84 -5.63
CA PRO A 173 -7.09 22.90 -4.41
C PRO A 173 -8.43 22.19 -4.60
N ALA A 174 -8.84 21.40 -3.61
CA ALA A 174 -10.08 20.62 -3.63
C ALA A 174 -11.02 21.06 -2.49
N ALA A 175 -11.52 22.28 -2.55
CA ALA A 175 -12.45 22.83 -1.55
C ALA A 175 -13.70 21.96 -1.32
N LYS A 176 -14.03 21.10 -2.30
CA LYS A 176 -15.16 20.16 -2.26
C LYS A 176 -14.73 18.71 -1.98
N ILE A 177 -13.60 18.53 -1.35
CA ILE A 177 -13.06 17.17 -1.12
C ILE A 177 -14.05 16.27 -0.38
N GLN A 178 -14.81 16.80 0.58
CA GLN A 178 -15.87 16.04 1.24
C GLN A 178 -16.90 15.52 0.23
N GLU A 179 -17.42 16.39 -0.66
CA GLU A 179 -18.37 15.97 -1.70
C GLU A 179 -17.77 14.92 -2.66
N PHE A 180 -16.44 14.96 -2.88
CA PHE A 180 -15.75 13.96 -3.72
C PHE A 180 -15.70 12.62 -3.01
N MET A 181 -15.32 12.61 -1.73
CA MET A 181 -15.26 11.41 -0.90
C MET A 181 -16.66 10.80 -0.71
N ASP A 182 -17.66 11.62 -0.35
CA ASP A 182 -19.04 11.17 -0.17
C ASP A 182 -19.62 10.54 -1.45
N SER A 183 -19.18 11.00 -2.61
CA SER A 183 -19.68 10.45 -3.88
C SER A 183 -19.20 9.02 -4.16
N LEU A 184 -18.20 8.51 -3.42
CA LEU A 184 -17.76 7.13 -3.51
C LEU A 184 -18.75 6.16 -2.89
N ASP A 185 -19.67 6.65 -2.04
CA ASP A 185 -20.72 5.83 -1.43
C ASP A 185 -21.85 5.44 -2.40
N THR A 186 -21.77 5.87 -3.65
CA THR A 186 -22.68 5.45 -4.72
C THR A 186 -21.87 4.76 -5.82
N ASP A 187 -22.20 3.51 -6.14
CA ASP A 187 -21.55 2.75 -7.21
C ASP A 187 -21.99 3.20 -8.62
N ALA A 188 -21.39 2.59 -9.65
CA ALA A 188 -21.71 2.92 -11.05
C ALA A 188 -23.14 2.57 -11.47
N GLU A 189 -23.81 1.68 -10.74
CA GLU A 189 -25.21 1.30 -10.96
C GLU A 189 -26.20 2.19 -10.16
N GLY A 190 -25.69 3.08 -9.31
CA GLY A 190 -26.48 3.99 -8.49
C GLY A 190 -26.90 3.45 -7.13
N ASN A 191 -26.33 2.33 -6.68
CA ASN A 191 -26.61 1.80 -5.35
C ASN A 191 -25.75 2.55 -4.30
N THR A 192 -26.36 2.88 -3.16
CA THR A 192 -25.69 3.55 -2.02
C THR A 192 -25.18 2.54 -1.00
N GLY A 193 -24.32 2.97 -0.06
CA GLY A 193 -23.65 2.11 0.90
C GLY A 193 -22.47 1.37 0.29
N ASN A 194 -21.84 1.98 -0.71
CA ASN A 194 -20.72 1.42 -1.45
C ASN A 194 -19.41 1.42 -0.65
N ILE A 195 -19.21 2.39 0.27
CA ILE A 195 -18.02 2.45 1.13
C ILE A 195 -18.14 1.42 2.24
N VAL A 196 -17.22 0.44 2.27
CA VAL A 196 -17.14 -0.61 3.30
C VAL A 196 -16.38 -0.11 4.53
N ALA A 197 -15.21 0.48 4.28
CA ALA A 197 -14.30 1.00 5.30
C ALA A 197 -13.32 2.00 4.67
N VAL A 198 -12.65 2.80 5.51
CA VAL A 198 -11.64 3.75 5.05
C VAL A 198 -10.37 3.57 5.88
N GLY A 199 -9.24 3.34 5.21
CA GLY A 199 -7.91 3.41 5.80
C GLY A 199 -7.33 4.81 5.67
N ARG A 200 -6.63 5.28 6.72
CA ARG A 200 -5.97 6.58 6.72
C ARG A 200 -4.54 6.45 7.21
N ILE A 201 -3.62 7.10 6.51
CA ILE A 201 -2.24 7.29 6.96
C ILE A 201 -1.86 8.76 6.79
N THR A 202 -1.20 9.32 7.80
CA THR A 202 -0.88 10.76 7.87
C THR A 202 0.62 10.94 8.02
N GLY A 203 1.19 11.84 7.25
CA GLY A 203 2.60 12.23 7.37
C GLY A 203 2.80 13.70 7.02
N ASN A 204 3.94 14.23 7.45
CA ASN A 204 4.35 15.60 7.17
C ASN A 204 5.46 15.60 6.11
N TYR A 205 5.61 16.72 5.42
CA TYR A 205 6.77 17.01 4.60
C TYR A 205 7.15 18.47 4.74
N THR A 206 8.47 18.74 4.81
CA THR A 206 9.03 20.08 4.91
C THR A 206 9.91 20.33 3.69
N ALA A 207 9.57 21.32 2.86
CA ALA A 207 10.46 21.72 1.77
C ALA A 207 11.68 22.48 2.30
N LYS A 208 12.84 22.20 1.72
CA LYS A 208 14.13 22.85 2.04
C LYS A 208 14.24 24.23 1.39
#